data_c088a99d7fdc460ef003fb60e1b7b005
#
_entry.id   c088a99d7fdc460ef003fb60e1b7b005
#
_cell.length_a   1.000
_cell.length_b   1.000
_cell.length_c   1.000
_cell.angle_alpha   90.00
_cell.angle_beta   90.00
_cell.angle_gamma   90.00
#
_symmetry.space_group_name_H-M   'P 1'
#
loop_
_entity.id
_entity.type
_entity.pdbx_description
1 polymer ?
#
loop_
_entity_poly.entity_id
_entity_poly.type
_entity_poly.pdbx_seq_one_letter_code
_entity_poly.pdbx_strand_id
1 'polypeptide(L)'
;KRQIVERVFGHQDGRHLASLADREEVAELADFSISPEQWGNFLCTLFDEWVKKDVGTYYIQLFDSTLANWIGEQPGVCSMAKTCGHAGVMEFNGDVYSCDHFVFPEYKLGNIYQKTLVEMMYSDKQQAFGQMKQQSLPTQCRECEWLFACNGECPKNRFARTASSEPGLNYLCKGYHRFFSHVAPYMDFMNCLLYTSDAADDLIGV
;
A
#
# COMPACT_ATOMS: atom_id res chain seq x y z
N LYS A 1 -13.31 -2.48 17.84
CA LYS A 1 -12.60 -1.95 16.65
C LYS A 1 -12.54 -0.41 16.67
N ARG A 2 -13.65 0.29 16.97
CA ARG A 2 -13.69 1.75 17.06
C ARG A 2 -12.77 2.31 18.16
N GLN A 3 -12.75 1.69 19.33
CA GLN A 3 -11.89 2.09 20.46
C GLN A 3 -10.39 1.90 20.20
N ILE A 4 -9.99 0.93 19.36
CA ILE A 4 -8.59 0.72 18.98
C ILE A 4 -8.15 1.82 18.00
N VAL A 5 -9.02 2.18 17.05
CA VAL A 5 -8.75 3.28 16.10
C VAL A 5 -8.65 4.62 16.83
N GLU A 6 -9.52 4.88 17.82
CA GLU A 6 -9.49 6.08 18.65
C GLU A 6 -8.24 6.17 19.53
N ARG A 7 -7.71 5.04 20.03
CA ARG A 7 -6.46 4.99 20.81
C ARG A 7 -5.19 5.16 19.96
N VAL A 8 -5.20 4.61 18.73
CA VAL A 8 -4.02 4.63 17.83
C VAL A 8 -3.95 5.92 17.01
N PHE A 9 -5.08 6.55 16.69
CA PHE A 9 -5.15 7.71 15.79
C PHE A 9 -5.74 8.97 16.42
N GLY A 10 -6.10 8.94 17.71
CA GLY A 10 -6.76 10.05 18.39
C GLY A 10 -8.18 10.34 17.85
N HIS A 11 -8.94 11.16 18.57
CA HIS A 11 -10.24 11.66 18.11
C HIS A 11 -9.97 12.66 16.96
N GLN A 12 -10.21 12.25 15.72
CA GLN A 12 -9.80 13.04 14.55
C GLN A 12 -10.96 13.89 14.05
N ASP A 13 -10.85 15.18 14.29
CA ASP A 13 -11.61 16.22 13.59
C ASP A 13 -11.12 16.23 12.14
N GLY A 14 -11.96 15.73 11.22
CA GLY A 14 -11.75 15.56 9.80
C GLY A 14 -10.81 16.55 9.11
N ARG A 15 -9.52 16.25 9.12
CA ARG A 15 -8.50 17.01 8.39
C ARG A 15 -7.83 16.17 7.32
N HIS A 16 -7.50 16.78 6.21
CA HIS A 16 -6.84 16.24 5.01
C HIS A 16 -5.70 15.27 5.31
N LEU A 17 -5.44 14.29 4.43
CA LEU A 17 -4.29 13.38 4.51
C LEU A 17 -2.94 14.11 4.64
N ALA A 18 -2.78 15.28 4.02
CA ALA A 18 -1.67 16.19 4.28
C ALA A 18 -1.58 16.57 5.77
N SER A 19 -2.72 16.70 6.45
CA SER A 19 -2.77 17.03 7.87
C SER A 19 -2.50 15.85 8.82
N LEU A 20 -2.56 14.61 8.36
CA LEU A 20 -2.07 13.47 9.15
C LEU A 20 -0.54 13.51 9.29
N ALA A 21 0.12 14.05 8.27
CA ALA A 21 1.55 14.25 8.26
C ALA A 21 1.99 15.54 9.01
N ASP A 22 1.11 16.54 9.10
CA ASP A 22 1.37 17.82 9.77
C ASP A 22 1.06 17.82 11.28
N ARG A 23 0.57 16.70 11.83
CA ARG A 23 0.34 16.61 13.25
C ARG A 23 1.67 16.49 13.99
N GLU A 24 1.94 17.45 14.85
CA GLU A 24 3.04 17.40 15.84
C GLU A 24 2.82 16.31 16.90
N GLU A 25 1.62 15.73 16.99
CA GLU A 25 1.35 14.55 17.80
C GLU A 25 1.98 13.33 17.13
N VAL A 26 3.07 12.86 17.72
CA VAL A 26 3.65 11.54 17.44
C VAL A 26 2.51 10.53 17.62
N ALA A 27 2.14 9.83 16.54
CA ALA A 27 1.19 8.74 16.63
C ALA A 27 1.75 7.74 17.65
N GLU A 28 1.15 7.64 18.82
CA GLU A 28 1.53 6.65 19.81
C GLU A 28 1.23 5.27 19.24
N LEU A 29 2.30 4.53 18.96
CA LEU A 29 2.19 3.13 18.59
C LEU A 29 1.74 2.34 19.83
N ALA A 30 0.84 1.40 19.63
CA ALA A 30 0.50 0.47 20.69
C ALA A 30 1.74 -0.35 21.08
N ASP A 31 1.85 -0.72 22.35
CA ASP A 31 3.00 -1.48 22.91
C ASP A 31 3.26 -2.81 22.18
N PHE A 32 2.24 -3.37 21.53
CA PHE A 32 2.32 -4.59 20.74
C PHE A 32 2.58 -4.36 19.25
N SER A 33 2.83 -3.12 18.82
CA SER A 33 3.14 -2.81 17.42
C SER A 33 4.50 -3.35 17.03
N ILE A 34 4.57 -3.94 15.83
CA ILE A 34 5.82 -4.47 15.29
C ILE A 34 6.75 -3.31 14.90
N SER A 35 8.05 -3.42 15.19
CA SER A 35 9.03 -2.44 14.72
C SER A 35 9.36 -2.62 13.23
N PRO A 36 9.87 -1.57 12.55
CA PRO A 36 10.34 -1.71 11.17
C PRO A 36 11.39 -2.82 10.98
N GLU A 37 12.28 -2.99 11.94
CA GLU A 37 13.32 -4.02 11.92
C GLU A 37 12.72 -5.43 12.07
N GLN A 38 11.78 -5.61 12.99
CA GLN A 38 11.06 -6.87 13.16
C GLN A 38 10.28 -7.24 11.90
N TRP A 39 9.61 -6.25 11.30
CA TRP A 39 8.86 -6.45 10.07
C TRP A 39 9.75 -6.90 8.91
N GLY A 40 10.87 -6.21 8.68
CA GLY A 40 11.83 -6.57 7.64
C GLY A 40 12.44 -7.95 7.86
N ASN A 41 12.81 -8.30 9.11
CA ASN A 41 13.33 -9.61 9.45
C ASN A 41 12.31 -10.72 9.19
N PHE A 42 11.05 -10.49 9.63
CA PHE A 42 9.95 -11.44 9.41
C PHE A 42 9.74 -11.69 7.92
N LEU A 43 9.64 -10.65 7.10
CA LEU A 43 9.42 -10.78 5.66
C LEU A 43 10.57 -11.51 4.96
N CYS A 44 11.82 -11.17 5.27
CA CYS A 44 12.98 -11.86 4.69
C CYS A 44 13.01 -13.34 5.06
N THR A 45 12.80 -13.67 6.33
CA THR A 45 12.80 -15.07 6.80
C THR A 45 11.67 -15.87 6.14
N LEU A 46 10.46 -15.28 6.06
CA LEU A 46 9.33 -15.96 5.42
C LEU A 46 9.58 -16.15 3.92
N PHE A 47 10.16 -15.15 3.25
CA PHE A 47 10.52 -15.25 1.84
C PHE A 47 11.56 -16.34 1.58
N ASP A 48 12.59 -16.43 2.42
CA ASP A 48 13.65 -17.47 2.29
C ASP A 48 13.10 -18.90 2.40
N GLU A 49 12.04 -19.10 3.16
CA GLU A 49 11.38 -20.41 3.22
C GLU A 49 10.46 -20.62 2.01
N TRP A 50 9.69 -19.60 1.64
CA TRP A 50 8.76 -19.66 0.52
C TRP A 50 9.47 -19.90 -0.83
N VAL A 51 10.56 -19.18 -1.08
CA VAL A 51 11.27 -19.24 -2.38
C VAL A 51 11.91 -20.61 -2.66
N LYS A 52 12.20 -21.40 -1.62
CA LYS A 52 12.84 -22.71 -1.75
C LYS A 52 11.93 -23.81 -2.31
N LYS A 53 10.62 -23.74 -2.02
CA LYS A 53 9.71 -24.88 -2.29
C LYS A 53 8.25 -24.51 -2.55
N ASP A 54 7.84 -23.31 -2.25
CA ASP A 54 6.43 -22.94 -2.21
C ASP A 54 6.00 -22.04 -3.37
N VAL A 55 6.96 -21.56 -4.19
CA VAL A 55 6.68 -20.74 -5.39
C VAL A 55 5.78 -21.51 -6.35
N GLY A 56 4.68 -20.87 -6.77
CA GLY A 56 3.67 -21.48 -7.65
C GLY A 56 2.72 -22.48 -6.96
N THR A 57 2.97 -22.82 -5.68
CA THR A 57 2.12 -23.73 -4.89
C THR A 57 1.35 -22.99 -3.81
N TYR A 58 2.01 -22.13 -3.06
CA TYR A 58 1.40 -21.28 -2.03
C TYR A 58 1.61 -19.81 -2.38
N TYR A 59 0.50 -19.07 -2.46
CA TYR A 59 0.50 -17.67 -2.82
C TYR A 59 0.52 -16.82 -1.56
N ILE A 60 1.57 -16.00 -1.42
CA ILE A 60 1.68 -14.97 -0.38
C ILE A 60 1.46 -13.63 -1.05
N GLN A 61 0.29 -13.02 -0.80
CA GLN A 61 -0.18 -11.82 -1.48
C GLN A 61 0.86 -10.70 -1.59
N LEU A 62 1.69 -10.50 -0.55
CA LEU A 62 2.74 -9.49 -0.57
C LEU A 62 3.85 -9.87 -1.57
N PHE A 63 4.24 -11.14 -1.65
CA PHE A 63 5.31 -11.60 -2.54
C PHE A 63 4.85 -11.59 -4.00
N ASP A 64 3.62 -12.05 -4.25
CA ASP A 64 3.03 -12.03 -5.59
C ASP A 64 2.84 -10.58 -6.08
N SER A 65 2.39 -9.68 -5.21
CA SER A 65 2.27 -8.24 -5.54
C SER A 65 3.63 -7.58 -5.75
N THR A 66 4.67 -8.03 -5.04
CA THR A 66 6.04 -7.57 -5.26
C THR A 66 6.53 -8.01 -6.65
N LEU A 67 6.34 -9.27 -7.00
CA LEU A 67 6.71 -9.79 -8.32
C LEU A 67 5.92 -9.08 -9.44
N ALA A 68 4.60 -8.85 -9.25
CA ALA A 68 3.79 -8.12 -10.21
C ALA A 68 4.38 -6.71 -10.49
N ASN A 69 4.74 -5.96 -9.45
CA ASN A 69 5.40 -4.67 -9.62
C ASN A 69 6.79 -4.80 -10.32
N TRP A 70 7.53 -5.89 -10.08
CA TRP A 70 8.82 -6.15 -10.71
C TRP A 70 8.71 -6.36 -12.22
N ILE A 71 7.67 -7.06 -12.66
CA ILE A 71 7.38 -7.30 -14.09
C ILE A 71 6.56 -6.17 -14.74
N GLY A 72 6.24 -5.10 -14.01
CA GLY A 72 5.47 -3.96 -14.53
C GLY A 72 3.95 -4.18 -14.56
N GLU A 73 3.47 -5.24 -13.93
CA GLU A 73 2.05 -5.56 -13.84
C GLU A 73 1.36 -4.90 -12.63
N GLN A 74 0.03 -4.91 -12.64
CA GLN A 74 -0.76 -4.36 -11.54
C GLN A 74 -0.68 -5.29 -10.31
N PRO A 75 -0.24 -4.81 -9.15
CA PRO A 75 -0.22 -5.63 -7.95
C PRO A 75 -1.63 -5.95 -7.48
N GLY A 76 -1.83 -7.14 -6.93
CA GLY A 76 -3.12 -7.60 -6.41
C GLY A 76 -3.61 -6.88 -5.16
N VAL A 77 -2.81 -5.95 -4.59
CA VAL A 77 -3.15 -5.18 -3.39
C VAL A 77 -2.95 -3.68 -3.61
N CYS A 78 -3.90 -2.89 -3.14
CA CYS A 78 -3.85 -1.43 -3.27
C CYS A 78 -2.69 -0.78 -2.50
N SER A 79 -2.20 -1.40 -1.43
CA SER A 79 -1.04 -0.90 -0.69
C SER A 79 0.22 -0.84 -1.53
N MET A 80 0.41 -1.81 -2.43
CA MET A 80 1.55 -1.86 -3.36
C MET A 80 1.30 -1.18 -4.71
N ALA A 81 0.07 -0.77 -4.99
CA ALA A 81 -0.27 -0.05 -6.22
C ALA A 81 0.17 1.42 -6.17
N LYS A 82 0.42 1.99 -7.33
CA LYS A 82 0.82 3.40 -7.51
C LYS A 82 -0.24 4.39 -7.00
N THR A 83 -1.51 4.06 -7.18
CA THR A 83 -2.65 4.86 -6.75
C THR A 83 -3.59 4.00 -5.91
N CYS A 84 -4.42 4.63 -5.06
CA CYS A 84 -5.53 3.92 -4.46
C CYS A 84 -6.60 3.64 -5.53
N GLY A 85 -7.15 2.43 -5.50
CA GLY A 85 -8.16 2.01 -6.49
C GLY A 85 -9.59 2.31 -6.06
N HIS A 86 -10.51 1.46 -6.52
CA HIS A 86 -11.95 1.57 -6.29
C HIS A 86 -12.42 0.65 -5.14
N ALA A 87 -11.64 0.55 -4.08
CA ALA A 87 -11.94 -0.26 -2.90
C ALA A 87 -12.76 0.54 -1.87
N GLY A 88 -13.90 1.08 -2.31
CA GLY A 88 -14.82 1.79 -1.44
C GLY A 88 -15.43 0.90 -0.36
N VAL A 89 -15.88 1.51 0.73
CA VAL A 89 -16.60 0.84 1.81
C VAL A 89 -17.97 1.47 2.01
N MET A 90 -18.94 0.64 2.33
CA MET A 90 -20.29 1.09 2.63
C MET A 90 -20.60 0.81 4.11
N GLU A 91 -21.08 1.82 4.81
CA GLU A 91 -21.58 1.74 6.16
C GLU A 91 -23.04 1.27 6.19
N PHE A 92 -23.49 0.79 7.36
CA PHE A 92 -24.83 0.23 7.55
C PHE A 92 -25.99 1.17 7.19
N ASN A 93 -25.77 2.48 7.22
CA ASN A 93 -26.74 3.52 6.86
C ASN A 93 -26.77 3.83 5.34
N GLY A 94 -25.98 3.10 4.54
CA GLY A 94 -25.87 3.28 3.10
C GLY A 94 -24.86 4.36 2.68
N ASP A 95 -24.15 4.97 3.60
CA ASP A 95 -23.07 5.91 3.29
C ASP A 95 -21.86 5.19 2.70
N VAL A 96 -21.31 5.71 1.61
CA VAL A 96 -20.17 5.15 0.91
C VAL A 96 -18.98 6.08 1.04
N TYR A 97 -17.83 5.50 1.34
CA TYR A 97 -16.56 6.20 1.54
C TYR A 97 -15.48 5.68 0.57
N SER A 98 -14.46 6.49 0.36
CA SER A 98 -13.37 6.21 -0.59
C SER A 98 -12.59 4.93 -0.28
N CYS A 99 -12.45 4.56 0.99
CA CYS A 99 -11.70 3.39 1.45
C CYS A 99 -12.14 3.01 2.87
N ASP A 100 -12.01 1.74 3.23
CA ASP A 100 -12.28 1.22 4.59
C ASP A 100 -11.34 1.78 5.67
N HIS A 101 -10.16 2.23 5.27
CA HIS A 101 -9.22 2.91 6.16
C HIS A 101 -9.54 4.39 6.38
N PHE A 102 -10.39 4.98 5.56
CA PHE A 102 -10.70 6.41 5.54
C PHE A 102 -12.22 6.66 5.63
N VAL A 103 -12.84 6.10 6.67
CA VAL A 103 -14.26 6.27 6.98
C VAL A 103 -14.44 7.55 7.80
N PHE A 104 -14.17 8.69 7.17
CA PHE A 104 -14.32 10.03 7.76
C PHE A 104 -15.18 10.90 6.85
N PRO A 105 -15.88 11.92 7.40
CA PRO A 105 -16.81 12.75 6.62
C PRO A 105 -16.25 13.32 5.34
N GLU A 106 -14.98 13.74 5.32
CA GLU A 106 -14.29 14.30 4.15
C GLU A 106 -14.10 13.28 3.02
N TYR A 107 -14.05 11.98 3.32
CA TYR A 107 -13.91 10.90 2.34
C TYR A 107 -15.22 10.24 1.94
N LYS A 108 -16.36 10.76 2.46
CA LYS A 108 -17.68 10.28 2.06
C LYS A 108 -17.97 10.68 0.62
N LEU A 109 -18.31 9.69 -0.21
CA LEU A 109 -18.63 9.87 -1.63
C LEU A 109 -20.12 10.13 -1.86
N GLY A 110 -20.96 9.57 -1.01
CA GLY A 110 -22.41 9.73 -1.10
C GLY A 110 -23.15 8.66 -0.30
N ASN A 111 -24.40 8.42 -0.70
CA ASN A 111 -25.24 7.39 -0.10
C ASN A 111 -25.93 6.59 -1.21
N ILE A 112 -26.02 5.26 -1.07
CA ILE A 112 -26.56 4.36 -2.11
C ILE A 112 -28.05 4.59 -2.42
N TYR A 113 -28.79 5.22 -1.52
CA TYR A 113 -30.18 5.62 -1.76
C TYR A 113 -30.32 6.87 -2.62
N GLN A 114 -29.21 7.59 -2.89
CA GLN A 114 -29.20 8.85 -3.63
C GLN A 114 -28.37 8.80 -4.91
N LYS A 115 -27.31 7.95 -4.94
CA LYS A 115 -26.38 7.81 -6.06
C LYS A 115 -26.03 6.34 -6.26
N THR A 116 -25.74 5.96 -7.49
CA THR A 116 -25.24 4.63 -7.79
C THR A 116 -23.78 4.47 -7.33
N LEU A 117 -23.36 3.22 -7.07
CA LEU A 117 -21.97 2.92 -6.75
C LEU A 117 -21.01 3.34 -7.86
N VAL A 118 -21.44 3.20 -9.13
CA VAL A 118 -20.64 3.61 -10.28
C VAL A 118 -20.38 5.11 -10.26
N GLU A 119 -21.43 5.94 -10.08
CA GLU A 119 -21.26 7.40 -9.97
C GLU A 119 -20.32 7.81 -8.83
N MET A 120 -20.38 7.13 -7.68
CA MET A 120 -19.53 7.41 -6.54
C MET A 120 -18.08 6.97 -6.77
N MET A 121 -17.87 5.74 -7.25
CA MET A 121 -16.54 5.17 -7.44
C MET A 121 -15.75 5.78 -8.61
N TYR A 122 -16.44 6.34 -9.61
CA TYR A 122 -15.82 7.03 -10.75
C TYR A 122 -15.91 8.57 -10.66
N SER A 123 -16.31 9.10 -9.48
CA SER A 123 -16.35 10.54 -9.25
C SER A 123 -14.95 11.16 -9.23
N ASP A 124 -14.86 12.46 -9.55
CA ASP A 124 -13.63 13.24 -9.44
C ASP A 124 -13.04 13.16 -8.02
N LYS A 125 -13.90 13.11 -7.00
CA LYS A 125 -13.50 12.96 -5.61
C LYS A 125 -12.77 11.65 -5.35
N GLN A 126 -13.26 10.53 -5.88
CA GLN A 126 -12.60 9.23 -5.75
C GLN A 126 -11.30 9.18 -6.57
N GLN A 127 -11.28 9.77 -7.75
CA GLN A 127 -10.06 9.86 -8.56
C GLN A 127 -8.98 10.69 -7.85
N ALA A 128 -9.34 11.84 -7.31
CA ALA A 128 -8.42 12.67 -6.52
C ALA A 128 -7.88 11.94 -5.29
N PHE A 129 -8.75 11.20 -4.57
CA PHE A 129 -8.33 10.32 -3.47
C PHE A 129 -7.32 9.26 -3.94
N GLY A 130 -7.55 8.63 -5.08
CA GLY A 130 -6.64 7.63 -5.64
C GLY A 130 -5.25 8.20 -5.97
N GLN A 131 -5.23 9.34 -6.64
CA GLN A 131 -4.01 10.02 -7.09
C GLN A 131 -3.19 10.60 -5.92
N MET A 132 -3.86 11.04 -4.85
CA MET A 132 -3.22 11.61 -3.68
C MET A 132 -2.17 10.65 -3.08
N LYS A 133 -2.34 9.34 -3.18
CA LYS A 133 -1.37 8.35 -2.72
C LYS A 133 0.03 8.59 -3.29
N GLN A 134 0.13 8.87 -4.58
CA GLN A 134 1.40 9.17 -5.25
C GLN A 134 1.85 10.62 -5.02
N GLN A 135 0.90 11.56 -5.05
CA GLN A 135 1.19 12.98 -4.94
C GLN A 135 1.75 13.37 -3.57
N SER A 136 1.33 12.66 -2.50
CA SER A 136 1.76 12.91 -1.12
C SER A 136 3.04 12.20 -0.70
N LEU A 137 3.79 11.60 -1.63
CA LEU A 137 5.05 10.95 -1.32
C LEU A 137 6.13 11.97 -0.92
N PRO A 138 6.87 11.74 0.18
CA PRO A 138 8.01 12.59 0.53
C PRO A 138 9.17 12.41 -0.46
N THR A 139 10.10 13.36 -0.49
CA THR A 139 11.27 13.35 -1.37
C THR A 139 12.05 12.05 -1.24
N GLN A 140 12.29 11.58 -0.01
CA GLN A 140 12.97 10.30 0.24
C GLN A 140 12.31 9.12 -0.51
N CYS A 141 10.99 9.08 -0.61
CA CYS A 141 10.29 8.02 -1.36
C CYS A 141 10.44 8.20 -2.87
N ARG A 142 10.38 9.44 -3.37
CA ARG A 142 10.51 9.74 -4.81
C ARG A 142 11.88 9.40 -5.36
N GLU A 143 12.93 9.49 -4.53
CA GLU A 143 14.31 9.18 -4.86
C GLU A 143 14.71 7.74 -4.50
N CYS A 144 13.80 6.96 -3.89
CA CYS A 144 14.07 5.59 -3.47
C CYS A 144 14.14 4.64 -4.67
N GLU A 145 15.20 3.84 -4.72
CA GLU A 145 15.37 2.79 -5.74
C GLU A 145 14.23 1.76 -5.76
N TRP A 146 13.57 1.54 -4.62
CA TRP A 146 12.44 0.61 -4.46
C TRP A 146 11.07 1.26 -4.64
N LEU A 147 11.01 2.49 -5.14
CA LEU A 147 9.71 3.16 -5.30
C LEU A 147 8.76 2.37 -6.20
N PHE A 148 9.26 1.78 -7.27
CA PHE A 148 8.45 1.00 -8.22
C PHE A 148 7.77 -0.22 -7.56
N ALA A 149 8.42 -0.86 -6.58
CA ALA A 149 7.91 -2.01 -5.86
C ALA A 149 7.04 -1.62 -4.66
N CYS A 150 7.45 -0.56 -3.92
CA CYS A 150 6.82 -0.12 -2.68
C CYS A 150 5.64 0.82 -2.90
N ASN A 151 5.75 1.75 -3.85
CA ASN A 151 4.81 2.86 -4.09
C ASN A 151 4.42 3.62 -2.80
N GLY A 152 5.33 3.63 -1.80
CA GLY A 152 5.14 4.26 -0.50
C GLY A 152 4.11 3.57 0.39
N GLU A 153 3.62 2.39 0.04
CA GLU A 153 2.64 1.59 0.74
C GLU A 153 1.32 2.37 1.01
N CYS A 154 0.49 1.96 1.96
CA CYS A 154 -0.80 2.60 2.24
C CYS A 154 -0.61 3.98 2.89
N PRO A 155 -1.27 5.04 2.40
CA PRO A 155 -1.21 6.37 3.03
C PRO A 155 -1.58 6.38 4.52
N LYS A 156 -2.42 5.45 4.97
CA LYS A 156 -2.78 5.28 6.38
C LYS A 156 -1.56 5.04 7.28
N ASN A 157 -0.52 4.37 6.76
CA ASN A 157 0.67 3.99 7.51
C ASN A 157 1.81 5.03 7.38
N ARG A 158 1.55 6.19 6.74
CA ARG A 158 2.54 7.24 6.44
C ARG A 158 2.55 8.35 7.49
N PHE A 159 2.67 8.00 8.75
CA PHE A 159 2.71 8.94 9.88
C PHE A 159 4.13 9.18 10.42
N ALA A 160 5.15 8.54 9.84
CA ALA A 160 6.54 8.81 10.20
C ALA A 160 7.11 10.00 9.41
N ARG A 161 8.25 10.52 9.87
CA ARG A 161 9.01 11.56 9.20
C ARG A 161 10.28 10.99 8.58
N THR A 162 10.72 11.59 7.49
CA THR A 162 12.03 11.29 6.88
C THR A 162 13.17 11.77 7.77
N ALA A 163 14.42 11.41 7.42
CA ALA A 163 15.61 11.92 8.09
C ALA A 163 15.74 13.45 8.01
N SER A 164 15.17 14.07 6.96
CA SER A 164 15.08 15.54 6.80
C SER A 164 13.83 16.14 7.46
N SER A 165 13.13 15.38 8.29
CA SER A 165 11.89 15.79 8.99
C SER A 165 10.70 16.05 8.07
N GLU A 166 10.75 15.66 6.78
CA GLU A 166 9.62 15.72 5.86
C GLU A 166 8.56 14.69 6.29
N PRO A 167 7.26 15.06 6.36
CA PRO A 167 6.19 14.16 6.76
C PRO A 167 5.80 13.18 5.65
N GLY A 168 5.01 12.16 6.00
CA GLY A 168 4.40 11.25 5.01
C GLY A 168 5.23 10.01 4.69
N LEU A 169 6.24 9.68 5.50
CA LEU A 169 6.98 8.44 5.39
C LEU A 169 6.19 7.28 6.02
N ASN A 170 6.17 6.13 5.33
CA ASN A 170 5.63 4.91 5.91
C ASN A 170 6.43 4.52 7.16
N TYR A 171 5.73 4.24 8.24
CA TYR A 171 6.31 3.82 9.50
C TYR A 171 7.21 2.58 9.39
N LEU A 172 6.84 1.61 8.54
CA LEU A 172 7.61 0.39 8.30
C LEU A 172 8.62 0.51 7.14
N CYS A 173 8.90 1.74 6.66
CA CYS A 173 9.75 2.00 5.50
C CYS A 173 11.10 1.25 5.55
N LYS A 174 11.81 1.27 6.68
CA LYS A 174 13.08 0.56 6.85
C LYS A 174 12.94 -0.96 6.68
N GLY A 175 11.82 -1.52 7.14
CA GLY A 175 11.53 -2.95 6.99
C GLY A 175 11.26 -3.33 5.55
N TYR A 176 10.45 -2.54 4.84
CA TYR A 176 10.20 -2.74 3.41
C TYR A 176 11.46 -2.54 2.57
N HIS A 177 12.26 -1.52 2.84
CA HIS A 177 13.53 -1.30 2.15
C HIS A 177 14.46 -2.51 2.29
N ARG A 178 14.61 -3.03 3.52
CA ARG A 178 15.36 -4.25 3.77
C ARG A 178 14.81 -5.45 3.00
N PHE A 179 13.49 -5.62 3.01
CA PHE A 179 12.81 -6.71 2.30
C PHE A 179 13.07 -6.63 0.79
N PHE A 180 12.82 -5.48 0.15
CA PHE A 180 13.03 -5.35 -1.29
C PHE A 180 14.50 -5.55 -1.68
N SER A 181 15.44 -5.01 -0.91
CA SER A 181 16.87 -5.26 -1.14
C SER A 181 17.23 -6.75 -1.03
N HIS A 182 16.60 -7.47 -0.10
CA HIS A 182 16.85 -8.90 0.11
C HIS A 182 16.28 -9.75 -1.02
N VAL A 183 15.07 -9.45 -1.48
CA VAL A 183 14.39 -10.27 -2.49
C VAL A 183 14.76 -9.91 -3.93
N ALA A 184 15.41 -8.77 -4.17
CA ALA A 184 15.73 -8.28 -5.50
C ALA A 184 16.39 -9.32 -6.41
N PRO A 185 17.44 -10.03 -6.01
CA PRO A 185 18.07 -11.03 -6.89
C PRO A 185 17.11 -12.16 -7.31
N TYR A 186 16.19 -12.54 -6.44
CA TYR A 186 15.19 -13.57 -6.71
C TYR A 186 14.08 -13.05 -7.63
N MET A 187 13.62 -11.81 -7.39
CA MET A 187 12.61 -11.18 -8.24
C MET A 187 13.14 -10.93 -9.65
N ASP A 188 14.40 -10.51 -9.79
CA ASP A 188 15.06 -10.35 -11.09
C ASP A 188 15.16 -11.68 -11.83
N PHE A 189 15.50 -12.76 -11.12
CA PHE A 189 15.55 -14.10 -11.71
C PHE A 189 14.17 -14.59 -12.14
N MET A 190 13.14 -14.43 -11.30
CA MET A 190 11.77 -14.81 -11.64
C MET A 190 11.23 -14.00 -12.83
N ASN A 191 11.51 -12.69 -12.88
CA ASN A 191 11.18 -11.84 -14.02
C ASN A 191 11.83 -12.36 -15.31
N CYS A 192 13.11 -12.73 -15.26
CA CYS A 192 13.81 -13.30 -16.41
C CYS A 192 13.17 -14.60 -16.90
N LEU A 193 12.74 -15.48 -15.99
CA LEU A 193 12.07 -16.74 -16.34
C LEU A 193 10.72 -16.51 -17.01
N LEU A 194 9.92 -15.58 -16.49
CA LEU A 194 8.61 -15.22 -17.09
C LEU A 194 8.78 -14.67 -18.50
N TYR A 195 9.76 -13.77 -18.69
CA TYR A 195 10.04 -13.20 -19.99
C TYR A 195 10.51 -14.23 -21.04
N THR A 196 11.27 -15.25 -20.60
CA THR A 196 11.72 -16.33 -21.49
C THR A 196 10.64 -17.35 -21.84
N SER A 197 9.67 -17.58 -20.94
CA SER A 197 8.53 -18.48 -21.23
C SER A 197 7.56 -17.83 -22.24
N ASP A 198 7.25 -16.56 -22.08
CA ASP A 198 6.39 -15.83 -23.03
C ASP A 198 7.03 -15.76 -24.43
N ALA A 199 8.34 -15.52 -24.50
CA ALA A 199 9.06 -15.54 -25.78
C ALA A 199 9.13 -16.94 -26.43
N ALA A 200 9.08 -18.02 -25.65
CA ALA A 200 9.00 -19.37 -26.18
C ALA A 200 7.61 -19.70 -26.73
N ASP A 201 6.55 -19.22 -26.10
CA ASP A 201 5.17 -19.41 -26.56
C ASP A 201 4.91 -18.63 -27.86
N ASP A 202 5.48 -17.43 -28.00
CA ASP A 202 5.43 -16.65 -29.26
C ASP A 202 6.18 -17.30 -30.43
N LEU A 203 7.22 -18.13 -30.13
CA LEU A 203 7.99 -18.85 -31.13
C LEU A 203 7.34 -20.19 -31.58
N ILE A 204 6.45 -20.73 -30.74
CA ILE A 204 5.70 -21.98 -31.03
C ILE A 204 4.37 -21.68 -31.73
N GLY A 205 4.12 -20.40 -32.10
CA GLY A 205 2.90 -19.88 -32.70
C GLY A 205 2.12 -20.89 -33.56
N VAL A 206 1.17 -21.57 -32.92
CA VAL A 206 0.15 -22.40 -33.55
C VAL A 206 -1.21 -21.88 -33.11
#